data_55bba1508ec098a46eeaecd19065c51d
#
_entry.id   55bba1508ec098a46eeaecd19065c51d
#
_cell.length_a   1.000
_cell.length_b   1.000
_cell.length_c   1.000
_cell.angle_alpha   90.00
_cell.angle_beta   90.00
_cell.angle_gamma   90.00
#
_symmetry.space_group_name_H-M   'P 1'
#
loop_
_entity.id
_entity.type
_entity.pdbx_description
1 polymer ?
#
loop_
_entity_poly.entity_id
_entity_poly.type
_entity_poly.pdbx_seq_one_letter_code
_entity_poly.pdbx_strand_id
1 'polypeptide(L)'
;RLRVVVQGAPGVGKSSLLLRLQGREVAEGQPGPSAPGIATGTVPWASRENPADVATLEVWDVTPGGAETRPGEHQSGLDRFLSQAASPPAPPARGGGQSQAFPVVDAGIDLYKGAHCALFLFDMRRLESFQRIVDNLLAVPGILPVALIGTFADNATEAEARAFADMRARVEQLAENRPVRIRMFQVSNKDCFGLDTLYTFFHLPFLLHKRAELKKALELNAASLSKVSEQVERSAGGSYR
;
A
#
# COMPACT_ATOMS: atom_id res chain seq x y z
N ARG A 1 -2.69 5.88 -14.70
CA ARG A 1 -1.89 4.78 -14.12
C ARG A 1 -1.88 4.90 -12.60
N LEU A 2 -1.92 3.75 -11.93
CA LEU A 2 -1.85 3.69 -10.46
C LEU A 2 -0.59 2.93 -10.07
N ARG A 3 0.29 3.53 -9.29
CA ARG A 3 1.46 2.86 -8.74
C ARG A 3 1.09 2.15 -7.44
N VAL A 4 1.37 0.85 -7.40
CA VAL A 4 1.10 -0.05 -6.27
C VAL A 4 2.44 -0.56 -5.75
N VAL A 5 2.78 -0.24 -4.51
CA VAL A 5 3.99 -0.74 -3.85
C VAL A 5 3.65 -2.02 -3.10
N VAL A 6 4.38 -3.10 -3.38
CA VAL A 6 4.19 -4.40 -2.74
C VAL A 6 5.40 -4.73 -1.89
N GLN A 7 5.19 -5.00 -0.61
CA GLN A 7 6.23 -5.32 0.36
C GLN A 7 5.90 -6.59 1.15
N GLY A 8 6.90 -7.19 1.71
CA GLY A 8 6.78 -8.39 2.55
C GLY A 8 8.06 -9.21 2.53
N ALA A 9 8.19 -10.14 3.48
CA ALA A 9 9.36 -11.01 3.59
C ALA A 9 9.57 -11.85 2.31
N PRO A 10 10.77 -12.36 2.06
CA PRO A 10 10.98 -13.35 1.02
C PRO A 10 10.08 -14.57 1.20
N GLY A 11 9.54 -15.10 0.10
CA GLY A 11 8.70 -16.30 0.11
C GLY A 11 7.25 -16.12 0.58
N VAL A 12 6.79 -14.88 0.90
CA VAL A 12 5.38 -14.65 1.28
C VAL A 12 4.41 -14.61 0.08
N GLY A 13 4.86 -14.84 -1.13
CA GLY A 13 4.00 -14.96 -2.30
C GLY A 13 3.76 -13.65 -3.08
N LYS A 14 4.62 -12.62 -2.94
CA LYS A 14 4.51 -11.35 -3.69
C LYS A 14 4.47 -11.54 -5.20
N SER A 15 5.49 -12.20 -5.75
CA SER A 15 5.60 -12.45 -7.20
C SER A 15 4.49 -13.37 -7.71
N SER A 16 4.08 -14.34 -6.88
CA SER A 16 2.92 -15.20 -7.20
C SER A 16 1.62 -14.39 -7.28
N LEU A 17 1.43 -13.45 -6.36
CA LEU A 17 0.29 -12.55 -6.39
C LEU A 17 0.28 -11.70 -7.67
N LEU A 18 1.44 -11.16 -8.06
CA LEU A 18 1.56 -10.39 -9.30
C LEU A 18 1.18 -11.23 -10.53
N LEU A 19 1.66 -12.47 -10.62
CA LEU A 19 1.31 -13.39 -11.71
C LEU A 19 -0.21 -13.65 -11.74
N ARG A 20 -0.84 -13.89 -10.60
CA ARG A 20 -2.29 -14.08 -10.53
C ARG A 20 -3.08 -12.84 -10.94
N LEU A 21 -2.65 -11.67 -10.52
CA LEU A 21 -3.29 -10.40 -10.96
C LEU A 21 -3.15 -10.17 -12.46
N GLN A 22 -2.12 -10.74 -13.10
CA GLN A 22 -1.94 -10.75 -14.55
C GLN A 22 -2.74 -11.85 -15.27
N GLY A 23 -3.53 -12.63 -14.53
CA GLY A 23 -4.29 -13.77 -15.09
C GLY A 23 -3.44 -14.99 -15.41
N ARG A 24 -2.20 -15.08 -14.89
CA ARG A 24 -1.27 -16.19 -15.12
C ARG A 24 -1.39 -17.23 -14.02
N GLU A 25 -1.18 -18.48 -14.37
CA GLU A 25 -1.10 -19.55 -13.39
C GLU A 25 0.22 -19.48 -12.61
N VAL A 26 0.13 -19.85 -11.32
CA VAL A 26 1.29 -19.98 -10.45
C VAL A 26 1.65 -21.45 -10.36
N ALA A 27 2.82 -21.82 -10.90
CA ALA A 27 3.34 -23.16 -10.74
C ALA A 27 3.86 -23.35 -9.31
N GLU A 28 3.53 -24.49 -8.70
CA GLU A 28 4.05 -24.85 -7.37
C GLU A 28 5.58 -24.99 -7.44
N GLY A 29 6.27 -24.39 -6.48
CA GLY A 29 7.74 -24.55 -6.35
C GLY A 29 8.61 -23.65 -7.23
N GLN A 30 8.05 -22.70 -7.98
CA GLN A 30 8.90 -21.71 -8.65
C GLN A 30 9.46 -20.73 -7.61
N PRO A 31 10.79 -20.68 -7.42
CA PRO A 31 11.39 -19.64 -6.58
C PRO A 31 11.13 -18.29 -7.25
N GLY A 32 10.56 -17.37 -6.49
CA GLY A 32 10.49 -15.98 -6.92
C GLY A 32 11.89 -15.39 -7.11
N PRO A 33 12.02 -14.22 -7.75
CA PRO A 33 13.30 -13.56 -7.90
C PRO A 33 13.95 -13.37 -6.53
N SER A 34 15.12 -13.97 -6.34
CA SER A 34 15.86 -13.96 -5.07
C SER A 34 16.77 -12.73 -4.92
N ALA A 35 16.90 -11.92 -5.96
CA ALA A 35 17.78 -10.76 -5.94
C ALA A 35 17.08 -9.57 -5.22
N PRO A 36 17.81 -8.86 -4.33
CA PRO A 36 17.33 -7.60 -3.78
C PRO A 36 17.06 -6.60 -4.89
N GLY A 37 15.98 -5.85 -4.77
CA GLY A 37 15.67 -4.84 -5.77
C GLY A 37 14.17 -4.57 -5.91
N ILE A 38 13.83 -3.81 -6.94
CA ILE A 38 12.45 -3.52 -7.31
C ILE A 38 12.18 -4.21 -8.65
N ALA A 39 11.29 -5.21 -8.64
CA ALA A 39 10.74 -5.76 -9.86
C ALA A 39 9.43 -5.03 -10.18
N THR A 40 9.25 -4.66 -11.46
CA THR A 40 8.04 -3.96 -11.88
C THR A 40 7.20 -4.83 -12.80
N GLY A 41 5.88 -4.74 -12.64
CA GLY A 41 4.93 -5.40 -13.52
C GLY A 41 3.71 -4.52 -13.75
N THR A 42 2.99 -4.77 -14.83
CA THR A 42 1.76 -4.06 -15.14
C THR A 42 0.57 -5.01 -15.13
N VAL A 43 -0.54 -4.53 -14.60
CA VAL A 43 -1.82 -5.27 -14.52
C VAL A 43 -2.92 -4.36 -15.05
N PRO A 44 -3.67 -4.76 -16.08
CA PRO A 44 -4.88 -4.04 -16.47
C PRO A 44 -5.94 -4.20 -15.38
N TRP A 45 -6.61 -3.12 -15.04
CA TRP A 45 -7.66 -3.10 -14.04
C TRP A 45 -8.86 -2.32 -14.56
N ALA A 46 -10.05 -2.81 -14.30
CA ALA A 46 -11.31 -2.12 -14.57
C ALA A 46 -12.22 -2.22 -13.35
N SER A 47 -12.97 -1.18 -13.06
CA SER A 47 -13.96 -1.20 -12.00
C SER A 47 -15.11 -2.17 -12.35
N ARG A 48 -15.56 -2.94 -11.37
CA ARG A 48 -16.76 -3.77 -11.52
C ARG A 48 -18.05 -2.98 -11.44
N GLU A 49 -18.01 -1.85 -10.74
CA GLU A 49 -19.18 -0.97 -10.58
C GLU A 49 -19.40 -0.09 -11.81
N ASN A 50 -18.32 0.37 -12.42
CA ASN A 50 -18.36 1.20 -13.61
C ASN A 50 -17.28 0.75 -14.62
N PRO A 51 -17.65 0.01 -15.66
CA PRO A 51 -16.73 -0.49 -16.69
C PRO A 51 -15.94 0.61 -17.44
N ALA A 52 -16.41 1.86 -17.39
CA ALA A 52 -15.68 3.00 -17.97
C ALA A 52 -14.48 3.42 -17.11
N ASP A 53 -14.45 3.05 -15.83
CA ASP A 53 -13.36 3.34 -14.91
C ASP A 53 -12.27 2.26 -15.07
N VAL A 54 -11.31 2.53 -15.96
CA VAL A 54 -10.19 1.65 -16.26
C VAL A 54 -8.87 2.28 -15.84
N ALA A 55 -7.93 1.46 -15.40
CA ALA A 55 -6.58 1.89 -15.05
C ALA A 55 -5.55 0.80 -15.37
N THR A 56 -4.30 1.19 -15.48
CA THR A 56 -3.18 0.25 -15.45
C THR A 56 -2.51 0.35 -14.10
N LEU A 57 -2.48 -0.76 -13.37
CA LEU A 57 -1.72 -0.86 -12.12
C LEU A 57 -0.26 -1.10 -12.48
N GLU A 58 0.63 -0.24 -12.03
CA GLU A 58 2.07 -0.41 -12.08
C GLU A 58 2.52 -0.96 -10.73
N VAL A 59 2.76 -2.25 -10.67
CA VAL A 59 3.09 -2.96 -9.43
C VAL A 59 4.60 -3.00 -9.25
N TRP A 60 5.06 -2.50 -8.12
CA TRP A 60 6.46 -2.49 -7.70
C TRP A 60 6.65 -3.53 -6.60
N ASP A 61 7.15 -4.71 -6.97
CA ASP A 61 7.52 -5.78 -6.03
C ASP A 61 8.89 -5.45 -5.42
N VAL A 62 8.86 -5.01 -4.19
CA VAL A 62 10.06 -4.60 -3.46
C VAL A 62 10.59 -5.78 -2.65
N THR A 63 11.75 -6.28 -3.04
CA THR A 63 12.48 -7.30 -2.30
C THR A 63 13.61 -6.64 -1.52
N PRO A 64 13.55 -6.59 -0.18
CA PRO A 64 14.61 -6.00 0.64
C PRO A 64 15.92 -6.76 0.45
N GLY A 65 17.04 -6.02 0.40
CA GLY A 65 18.38 -6.60 0.43
C GLY A 65 18.60 -7.33 1.76
N GLY A 66 19.01 -8.60 1.67
CA GLY A 66 19.12 -9.44 2.85
C GLY A 66 20.23 -8.98 3.81
N ALA A 67 19.83 -8.64 5.03
CA ALA A 67 20.59 -8.97 6.22
C ALA A 67 19.69 -9.94 6.99
N GLU A 68 20.11 -11.19 7.14
CA GLU A 68 19.44 -12.15 8.03
C GLU A 68 19.50 -11.60 9.45
N THR A 69 18.41 -11.04 9.93
CA THR A 69 18.24 -10.65 11.32
C THR A 69 18.11 -11.92 12.16
N ARG A 70 18.97 -12.06 13.16
CA ARG A 70 18.99 -13.17 14.11
C ARG A 70 17.63 -13.31 14.81
N PRO A 71 17.14 -14.55 15.03
CA PRO A 71 15.92 -14.79 15.80
C PRO A 71 16.14 -14.37 17.25
N GLY A 72 15.39 -13.41 17.76
CA GLY A 72 15.42 -12.99 19.16
C GLY A 72 15.02 -11.55 19.48
N GLU A 73 15.07 -10.63 18.53
CA GLU A 73 14.84 -9.20 18.82
C GLU A 73 13.45 -8.65 18.41
N HIS A 74 12.50 -9.52 18.06
CA HIS A 74 11.28 -9.10 17.39
C HIS A 74 10.03 -8.84 18.25
N GLN A 75 10.10 -9.06 19.58
CA GLN A 75 8.93 -8.81 20.44
C GLN A 75 8.61 -7.32 20.64
N SER A 76 9.57 -6.42 20.37
CA SER A 76 9.40 -4.99 20.63
C SER A 76 8.64 -4.22 19.55
N GLY A 77 8.61 -4.68 18.30
CA GLY A 77 8.01 -3.94 17.17
C GLY A 77 6.48 -3.88 17.22
N LEU A 78 5.84 -5.01 17.48
CA LEU A 78 4.39 -5.09 17.57
C LEU A 78 3.87 -4.38 18.84
N ASP A 79 4.53 -4.59 19.98
CA ASP A 79 4.18 -3.91 21.23
C ASP A 79 4.39 -2.39 21.12
N ARG A 80 5.44 -1.95 20.41
CA ARG A 80 5.71 -0.55 20.12
C ARG A 80 4.66 0.07 19.19
N PHE A 81 4.26 -0.66 18.14
CA PHE A 81 3.17 -0.25 17.25
C PHE A 81 1.85 -0.12 18.01
N LEU A 82 1.53 -1.11 18.83
CA LEU A 82 0.31 -1.14 19.65
C LEU A 82 0.33 -0.04 20.73
N SER A 83 1.49 0.27 21.31
CA SER A 83 1.65 1.30 22.34
C SER A 83 1.60 2.73 21.78
N GLN A 84 2.18 2.98 20.60
CA GLN A 84 2.18 4.30 19.96
C GLN A 84 0.81 4.72 19.45
N ALA A 85 -0.03 3.78 19.05
CA ALA A 85 -1.39 4.06 18.61
C ALA A 85 -2.35 4.47 19.77
N ALA A 86 -1.99 4.15 21.01
CA ALA A 86 -2.75 4.48 22.21
C ALA A 86 -2.38 5.85 22.83
N SER A 87 -1.36 6.54 22.32
CA SER A 87 -0.87 7.81 22.88
C SER A 87 -1.06 8.98 21.89
N PRO A 88 -1.47 10.18 22.37
CA PRO A 88 -1.51 11.37 21.53
C PRO A 88 -0.09 11.74 21.05
N PRO A 89 0.07 12.39 19.88
CA PRO A 89 1.38 12.69 19.32
C PRO A 89 2.18 13.61 20.22
N ALA A 90 3.28 13.11 20.78
CA ALA A 90 4.28 13.90 21.47
C ALA A 90 5.22 14.59 20.47
N PRO A 91 5.73 15.79 20.78
CA PRO A 91 6.63 16.50 19.90
C PRO A 91 7.96 15.71 19.69
N PRO A 92 8.64 15.89 18.56
CA PRO A 92 9.79 15.07 18.18
C PRO A 92 10.95 15.26 19.16
N ALA A 93 11.25 14.23 19.95
CA ALA A 93 12.44 14.15 20.75
C ALA A 93 13.63 13.78 19.86
N ARG A 94 14.64 14.67 19.82
CA ARG A 94 15.97 14.38 19.27
C ARG A 94 16.66 13.38 20.19
N GLY A 95 16.82 12.15 19.73
CA GLY A 95 17.58 11.14 20.45
C GLY A 95 17.81 9.92 19.57
N GLY A 96 19.08 9.70 19.18
CA GLY A 96 19.47 8.62 18.28
C GLY A 96 19.29 7.24 18.92
N GLY A 97 18.36 6.49 18.38
CA GLY A 97 18.24 5.05 18.49
C GLY A 97 18.16 4.52 17.07
N GLN A 98 19.15 3.78 16.63
CA GLN A 98 19.15 3.11 15.33
C GLN A 98 18.05 2.04 15.32
N SER A 99 16.89 2.44 14.87
CA SER A 99 15.85 1.52 14.43
C SER A 99 16.39 0.84 13.16
N GLN A 100 16.65 -0.46 13.22
CA GLN A 100 16.97 -1.26 12.05
C GLN A 100 15.69 -1.47 11.25
N ALA A 101 15.19 -0.40 10.64
CA ALA A 101 14.29 -0.50 9.50
C ALA A 101 14.99 -1.36 8.43
N PHE A 102 14.23 -2.18 7.70
CA PHE A 102 14.77 -2.88 6.53
C PHE A 102 15.64 -1.91 5.74
N PRO A 103 16.85 -2.33 5.33
CA PRO A 103 17.69 -1.44 4.53
C PRO A 103 16.83 -1.00 3.34
N VAL A 104 16.51 0.27 3.36
CA VAL A 104 15.88 0.98 2.26
C VAL A 104 16.71 0.62 1.04
N VAL A 105 16.06 0.14 0.00
CA VAL A 105 16.71 0.00 -1.31
C VAL A 105 17.36 1.34 -1.61
N ASP A 106 18.65 1.44 -1.44
CA ASP A 106 19.44 2.68 -1.41
C ASP A 106 18.83 3.80 -0.55
N ALA A 107 19.55 4.31 0.42
CA ALA A 107 19.15 5.34 1.40
C ALA A 107 18.64 6.69 0.83
N GLY A 108 18.17 6.71 -0.42
CA GLY A 108 17.68 7.88 -1.14
C GLY A 108 16.37 7.68 -1.89
N ILE A 109 15.81 6.47 -1.96
CA ILE A 109 14.55 6.25 -2.70
C ILE A 109 13.37 6.27 -1.74
N ASP A 110 12.55 7.32 -1.80
CA ASP A 110 11.23 7.34 -1.18
C ASP A 110 10.27 6.45 -1.97
N LEU A 111 10.10 5.21 -1.52
CA LEU A 111 9.25 4.20 -2.15
C LEU A 111 7.79 4.64 -2.30
N TYR A 112 7.33 5.51 -1.41
CA TYR A 112 5.93 5.96 -1.40
C TYR A 112 5.71 7.23 -2.20
N LYS A 113 6.76 7.89 -2.68
CA LYS A 113 6.63 9.07 -3.53
C LYS A 113 5.96 8.72 -4.86
N GLY A 114 4.77 9.27 -5.06
CA GLY A 114 3.95 8.98 -6.24
C GLY A 114 3.28 7.60 -6.21
N ALA A 115 3.33 6.87 -5.09
CA ALA A 115 2.52 5.68 -4.89
C ALA A 115 1.05 6.06 -4.65
N HIS A 116 0.14 5.19 -5.08
CA HIS A 116 -1.30 5.35 -4.93
C HIS A 116 -1.87 4.40 -3.88
N CYS A 117 -1.19 3.28 -3.62
CA CYS A 117 -1.46 2.39 -2.48
C CYS A 117 -0.24 1.53 -2.15
N ALA A 118 -0.25 0.93 -0.96
CA ALA A 118 0.75 -0.04 -0.52
C ALA A 118 0.07 -1.35 -0.10
N LEU A 119 0.66 -2.47 -0.54
CA LEU A 119 0.26 -3.82 -0.16
C LEU A 119 1.37 -4.44 0.68
N PHE A 120 1.04 -4.92 1.86
CA PHE A 120 1.97 -5.64 2.72
C PHE A 120 1.52 -7.08 2.82
N LEU A 121 2.36 -8.00 2.32
CA LEU A 121 2.09 -9.42 2.34
C LEU A 121 2.82 -10.11 3.48
N PHE A 122 2.13 -11.02 4.15
CA PHE A 122 2.70 -11.92 5.14
C PHE A 122 2.12 -13.33 5.00
N ASP A 123 2.89 -14.31 5.45
CA ASP A 123 2.48 -15.71 5.44
C ASP A 123 1.68 -16.01 6.71
N MET A 124 0.41 -16.39 6.57
CA MET A 124 -0.47 -16.69 7.70
C MET A 124 0.04 -17.84 8.58
N ARG A 125 0.81 -18.78 8.00
CA ARG A 125 1.41 -19.91 8.70
C ARG A 125 2.64 -19.51 9.54
N ARG A 126 3.17 -18.28 9.30
CA ARG A 126 4.37 -17.76 9.95
C ARG A 126 4.13 -16.33 10.39
N LEU A 127 3.56 -16.18 11.59
CA LEU A 127 3.21 -14.86 12.15
C LEU A 127 4.40 -13.90 12.28
N GLU A 128 5.63 -14.44 12.37
CA GLU A 128 6.86 -13.64 12.34
C GLU A 128 6.99 -12.80 11.06
N SER A 129 6.41 -13.28 9.95
CA SER A 129 6.40 -12.51 8.70
C SER A 129 5.52 -11.25 8.78
N PHE A 130 4.50 -11.26 9.63
CA PHE A 130 3.68 -10.09 9.93
C PHE A 130 4.44 -9.08 10.80
N GLN A 131 5.15 -9.55 11.83
CA GLN A 131 5.94 -8.67 12.69
C GLN A 131 6.96 -7.85 11.91
N ARG A 132 7.57 -8.44 10.88
CA ARG A 132 8.54 -7.77 10.01
C ARG A 132 7.98 -6.61 9.19
N ILE A 133 6.67 -6.55 8.97
CA ILE A 133 6.06 -5.45 8.18
C ILE A 133 5.55 -4.30 9.06
N VAL A 134 5.44 -4.49 10.37
CA VAL A 134 4.89 -3.47 11.28
C VAL A 134 5.71 -2.19 11.26
N ASP A 135 7.04 -2.28 11.30
CA ASP A 135 7.91 -1.11 11.27
C ASP A 135 7.79 -0.34 9.95
N ASN A 136 7.68 -1.06 8.83
CA ASN A 136 7.45 -0.45 7.52
C ASN A 136 6.08 0.21 7.41
N LEU A 137 5.07 -0.36 8.08
CA LEU A 137 3.71 0.18 8.11
C LEU A 137 3.66 1.58 8.76
N LEU A 138 4.49 1.81 9.78
CA LEU A 138 4.60 3.12 10.45
C LEU A 138 5.20 4.21 9.53
N ALA A 139 6.05 3.82 8.59
CA ALA A 139 6.65 4.74 7.62
C ALA A 139 5.70 5.14 6.48
N VAL A 140 4.55 4.45 6.32
CA VAL A 140 3.61 4.72 5.24
C VAL A 140 2.82 6.00 5.52
N PRO A 141 2.75 6.96 4.58
CA PRO A 141 1.94 8.16 4.74
C PRO A 141 0.48 7.84 5.07
N GLY A 142 -0.10 8.56 6.05
CA GLY A 142 -1.46 8.30 6.54
C GLY A 142 -2.56 8.43 5.49
N ILE A 143 -2.31 9.20 4.44
CA ILE A 143 -3.23 9.42 3.31
C ILE A 143 -3.20 8.29 2.28
N LEU A 144 -2.18 7.43 2.33
CA LEU A 144 -2.02 6.34 1.36
C LEU A 144 -2.89 5.15 1.77
N PRO A 145 -3.75 4.61 0.88
CA PRO A 145 -4.45 3.36 1.09
C PRO A 145 -3.49 2.21 1.33
N VAL A 146 -3.73 1.44 2.37
CA VAL A 146 -2.90 0.28 2.74
C VAL A 146 -3.77 -0.96 2.86
N ALA A 147 -3.29 -2.07 2.28
CA ALA A 147 -3.82 -3.40 2.53
C ALA A 147 -2.74 -4.31 3.14
N LEU A 148 -3.10 -4.97 4.24
CA LEU A 148 -2.35 -6.07 4.85
C LEU A 148 -2.95 -7.38 4.36
N ILE A 149 -2.16 -8.21 3.71
CA ILE A 149 -2.64 -9.40 3.00
C ILE A 149 -1.99 -10.64 3.60
N GLY A 150 -2.79 -11.44 4.30
CA GLY A 150 -2.41 -12.78 4.75
C GLY A 150 -2.47 -13.75 3.58
N THR A 151 -1.34 -14.30 3.18
CA THR A 151 -1.22 -15.27 2.08
C THR A 151 -1.25 -16.70 2.61
N PHE A 152 -1.39 -17.68 1.69
CA PHE A 152 -1.50 -19.12 2.00
C PHE A 152 -2.73 -19.47 2.84
N ALA A 153 -3.84 -18.79 2.61
CA ALA A 153 -5.09 -19.05 3.33
C ALA A 153 -5.63 -20.48 3.11
N ASP A 154 -5.29 -21.12 1.99
CA ASP A 154 -5.61 -22.51 1.65
C ASP A 154 -4.92 -23.53 2.57
N ASN A 155 -3.77 -23.18 3.15
CA ASN A 155 -2.96 -24.05 4.00
C ASN A 155 -2.93 -23.58 5.46
N ALA A 156 -3.73 -22.60 5.84
CA ALA A 156 -3.79 -22.11 7.21
C ALA A 156 -4.64 -23.02 8.10
N THR A 157 -4.13 -23.33 9.29
CA THR A 157 -4.86 -24.06 10.34
C THR A 157 -5.93 -23.16 10.97
N GLU A 158 -6.90 -23.77 11.67
CA GLU A 158 -7.90 -23.00 12.41
C GLU A 158 -7.29 -22.05 13.45
N ALA A 159 -6.18 -22.45 14.10
CA ALA A 159 -5.49 -21.60 15.05
C ALA A 159 -4.89 -20.36 14.40
N GLU A 160 -4.28 -20.51 13.22
CA GLU A 160 -3.72 -19.42 12.43
C GLU A 160 -4.83 -18.50 11.88
N ALA A 161 -5.96 -19.06 11.45
CA ALA A 161 -7.12 -18.31 11.02
C ALA A 161 -7.72 -17.47 12.17
N ARG A 162 -7.79 -18.02 13.39
CA ARG A 162 -8.23 -17.27 14.58
C ARG A 162 -7.25 -16.16 14.94
N ALA A 163 -5.95 -16.45 14.95
CA ALA A 163 -4.91 -15.45 15.19
C ALA A 163 -4.98 -14.31 14.17
N PHE A 164 -5.24 -14.62 12.90
CA PHE A 164 -5.47 -13.62 11.86
C PHE A 164 -6.68 -12.73 12.16
N ALA A 165 -7.80 -13.31 12.60
CA ALA A 165 -9.01 -12.56 12.94
C ALA A 165 -8.77 -11.60 14.13
N ASP A 166 -8.03 -12.05 15.15
CA ASP A 166 -7.66 -11.21 16.30
C ASP A 166 -6.73 -10.06 15.89
N MET A 167 -5.74 -10.34 15.05
CA MET A 167 -4.86 -9.29 14.49
C MET A 167 -5.64 -8.29 13.68
N ARG A 168 -6.57 -8.76 12.84
CA ARG A 168 -7.41 -7.90 12.01
C ARG A 168 -8.23 -6.94 12.86
N ALA A 169 -8.90 -7.42 13.90
CA ALA A 169 -9.67 -6.59 14.82
C ALA A 169 -8.80 -5.50 15.47
N ARG A 170 -7.58 -5.85 15.90
CA ARG A 170 -6.63 -4.89 16.48
C ARG A 170 -6.15 -3.86 15.46
N VAL A 171 -5.80 -4.26 14.24
CA VAL A 171 -5.38 -3.35 13.17
C VAL A 171 -6.51 -2.39 12.80
N GLU A 172 -7.76 -2.86 12.74
CA GLU A 172 -8.93 -2.03 12.45
C GLU A 172 -9.13 -0.96 13.52
N GLN A 173 -9.00 -1.31 14.81
CA GLN A 173 -9.07 -0.34 15.91
C GLN A 173 -7.97 0.72 15.84
N LEU A 174 -6.73 0.30 15.58
CA LEU A 174 -5.58 1.21 15.47
C LEU A 174 -5.67 2.14 14.25
N ALA A 175 -6.30 1.66 13.19
CA ALA A 175 -6.47 2.41 11.96
C ALA A 175 -7.63 3.42 11.98
N GLU A 176 -8.44 3.46 13.05
CA GLU A 176 -9.58 4.39 13.14
C GLU A 176 -9.16 5.86 13.03
N ASN A 177 -8.00 6.21 13.55
CA ASN A 177 -7.49 7.59 13.56
C ASN A 177 -6.74 7.97 12.26
N ARG A 178 -6.58 7.04 11.29
CA ARG A 178 -5.96 7.36 10.00
C ARG A 178 -6.98 7.98 9.04
N PRO A 179 -6.58 9.00 8.25
CA PRO A 179 -7.42 9.56 7.19
C PRO A 179 -7.92 8.52 6.20
N VAL A 180 -7.07 7.52 5.90
CA VAL A 180 -7.43 6.35 5.10
C VAL A 180 -7.16 5.09 5.92
N ARG A 181 -8.23 4.31 6.17
CA ARG A 181 -8.15 3.10 6.98
C ARG A 181 -7.29 2.02 6.33
N ILE A 182 -6.52 1.33 7.15
CA ILE A 182 -5.84 0.10 6.75
C ILE A 182 -6.88 -1.01 6.56
N ARG A 183 -6.77 -1.78 5.50
CA ARG A 183 -7.60 -2.96 5.26
C ARG A 183 -6.77 -4.22 5.47
N MET A 184 -7.38 -5.25 6.03
CA MET A 184 -6.71 -6.53 6.27
C MET A 184 -7.61 -7.66 5.79
N PHE A 185 -7.09 -8.52 4.91
CA PHE A 185 -7.79 -9.69 4.38
C PHE A 185 -6.83 -10.79 3.97
N GLN A 186 -7.37 -11.97 3.73
CA GLN A 186 -6.58 -13.17 3.38
C GLN A 186 -6.75 -13.49 1.90
N VAL A 187 -5.68 -14.08 1.32
CA VAL A 187 -5.69 -14.56 -0.05
C VAL A 187 -5.03 -15.95 -0.16
N SER A 188 -5.47 -16.73 -1.13
CA SER A 188 -4.74 -17.88 -1.65
C SER A 188 -4.38 -17.63 -3.11
N ASN A 189 -3.09 -17.62 -3.40
CA ASN A 189 -2.61 -17.54 -4.79
C ASN A 189 -2.83 -18.87 -5.53
N LYS A 190 -3.05 -19.98 -4.82
CA LYS A 190 -3.35 -21.30 -5.39
C LYS A 190 -4.78 -21.35 -5.91
N ASP A 191 -5.74 -21.09 -5.04
CA ASP A 191 -7.17 -21.27 -5.30
C ASP A 191 -7.85 -19.98 -5.73
N CYS A 192 -7.11 -18.89 -5.88
CA CYS A 192 -7.64 -17.55 -6.21
C CYS A 192 -8.59 -16.97 -5.14
N PHE A 193 -8.67 -17.58 -3.95
CA PHE A 193 -9.48 -17.08 -2.85
C PHE A 193 -9.03 -15.68 -2.42
N GLY A 194 -9.97 -14.78 -2.17
CA GLY A 194 -9.70 -13.42 -1.68
C GLY A 194 -9.13 -12.45 -2.72
N LEU A 195 -8.74 -12.90 -3.92
CA LEU A 195 -8.25 -12.02 -5.00
C LEU A 195 -9.34 -11.03 -5.45
N ASP A 196 -10.58 -11.43 -5.35
CA ASP A 196 -11.76 -10.61 -5.60
C ASP A 196 -11.82 -9.39 -4.69
N THR A 197 -11.55 -9.59 -3.40
CA THR A 197 -11.47 -8.53 -2.40
C THR A 197 -10.31 -7.57 -2.70
N LEU A 198 -9.16 -8.10 -3.11
CA LEU A 198 -8.01 -7.30 -3.52
C LEU A 198 -8.34 -6.49 -4.78
N TYR A 199 -9.00 -7.11 -5.76
CA TYR A 199 -9.41 -6.43 -6.99
C TYR A 199 -10.37 -5.27 -6.69
N THR A 200 -11.30 -5.48 -5.77
CA THR A 200 -12.22 -4.44 -5.28
C THR A 200 -11.48 -3.36 -4.48
N PHE A 201 -10.46 -3.74 -3.69
CA PHE A 201 -9.65 -2.78 -2.94
C PHE A 201 -9.00 -1.73 -3.85
N PHE A 202 -8.57 -2.10 -5.06
CA PHE A 202 -7.95 -1.16 -5.99
C PHE A 202 -8.89 -0.03 -6.44
N HIS A 203 -10.19 -0.20 -6.26
CA HIS A 203 -11.15 0.88 -6.52
C HIS A 203 -10.94 2.09 -5.59
N LEU A 204 -10.52 1.86 -4.34
CA LEU A 204 -10.25 2.93 -3.38
C LEU A 204 -9.10 3.85 -3.84
N PRO A 205 -7.87 3.38 -4.11
CA PRO A 205 -6.80 4.24 -4.62
C PRO A 205 -7.16 4.87 -5.98
N PHE A 206 -7.93 4.19 -6.83
CA PHE A 206 -8.40 4.74 -8.10
C PHE A 206 -9.29 5.97 -7.88
N LEU A 207 -10.29 5.88 -7.01
CA LEU A 207 -11.19 6.99 -6.71
C LEU A 207 -10.48 8.16 -6.04
N LEU A 208 -9.53 7.88 -5.15
CA LEU A 208 -8.72 8.92 -4.52
C LEU A 208 -7.86 9.66 -5.54
N HIS A 209 -7.23 8.93 -6.45
CA HIS A 209 -6.46 9.50 -7.56
C HIS A 209 -7.34 10.34 -8.49
N LYS A 210 -8.47 9.79 -8.95
CA LYS A 210 -9.45 10.49 -9.79
C LYS A 210 -9.97 11.77 -9.12
N ARG A 211 -10.25 11.72 -7.80
CA ARG A 211 -10.64 12.89 -7.03
C ARG A 211 -9.55 13.97 -7.02
N ALA A 212 -8.29 13.58 -6.85
CA ALA A 212 -7.16 14.51 -6.84
C ALA A 212 -6.98 15.18 -8.23
N GLU A 213 -7.10 14.41 -9.32
CA GLU A 213 -7.04 14.93 -10.68
C GLU A 213 -8.19 15.91 -10.98
N LEU A 214 -9.42 15.58 -10.59
CA LEU A 214 -10.58 16.46 -10.76
C LEU A 214 -10.41 17.75 -9.98
N LYS A 215 -9.92 17.69 -8.75
CA LYS A 215 -9.64 18.87 -7.93
C LYS A 215 -8.62 19.79 -8.61
N LYS A 216 -7.52 19.22 -9.11
CA LYS A 216 -6.52 19.98 -9.86
C LYS A 216 -7.08 20.61 -11.14
N ALA A 217 -7.94 19.88 -11.86
CA ALA A 217 -8.60 20.40 -13.05
C ALA A 217 -9.54 21.58 -12.73
N LEU A 218 -10.27 21.50 -11.60
CA LEU A 218 -11.13 22.59 -11.12
C LEU A 218 -10.32 23.85 -10.75
N GLU A 219 -9.20 23.67 -10.06
CA GLU A 219 -8.30 24.76 -9.68
C GLU A 219 -7.73 25.47 -10.92
N LEU A 220 -7.30 24.70 -11.93
CA LEU A 220 -6.82 25.24 -13.20
C LEU A 220 -7.93 25.99 -13.97
N ASN A 221 -9.14 25.42 -13.99
CA ASN A 221 -10.29 26.07 -14.62
C ASN A 221 -10.64 27.39 -13.93
N ALA A 222 -10.68 27.40 -12.58
CA ALA A 222 -10.95 28.63 -11.81
C ALA A 222 -9.90 29.72 -12.08
N ALA A 223 -8.62 29.36 -12.15
CA ALA A 223 -7.55 30.30 -12.49
C ALA A 223 -7.69 30.85 -13.94
N SER A 224 -8.14 30.01 -14.86
CA SER A 224 -8.40 30.43 -16.26
C SER A 224 -9.59 31.37 -16.36
N LEU A 225 -10.67 31.08 -15.62
CA LEU A 225 -11.85 31.96 -15.56
C LEU A 225 -11.50 33.34 -15.02
N SER A 226 -10.71 33.40 -13.94
CA SER A 226 -10.26 34.68 -13.35
C SER A 226 -9.48 35.51 -14.37
N LYS A 227 -8.53 34.90 -15.08
CA LYS A 227 -7.75 35.58 -16.13
C LYS A 227 -8.61 36.12 -17.25
N VAL A 228 -9.58 35.33 -17.73
CA VAL A 228 -10.47 35.76 -18.81
C VAL A 228 -11.39 36.90 -18.33
N SER A 229 -11.94 36.83 -17.12
CA SER A 229 -12.76 37.88 -16.53
C SER A 229 -12.01 39.20 -16.45
N GLU A 230 -10.77 39.19 -15.94
CA GLU A 230 -9.92 40.37 -15.87
C GLU A 230 -9.59 40.95 -17.29
N GLN A 231 -9.43 40.08 -18.27
CA GLN A 231 -9.16 40.49 -19.65
C GLN A 231 -10.38 41.16 -20.28
N VAL A 232 -11.57 40.60 -20.06
CA VAL A 232 -12.84 41.17 -20.50
C VAL A 232 -13.07 42.54 -19.86
N GLU A 233 -12.88 42.68 -18.56
CA GLU A 233 -13.01 43.96 -17.85
C GLU A 233 -12.05 45.04 -18.41
N ARG A 234 -10.78 44.65 -18.61
CA ARG A 234 -9.80 45.58 -19.23
C ARG A 234 -10.19 46.00 -20.65
N SER A 235 -10.72 45.06 -21.41
CA SER A 235 -11.17 45.34 -22.78
C SER A 235 -12.45 46.21 -22.81
N ALA A 236 -13.37 45.97 -21.87
CA ALA A 236 -14.62 46.76 -21.75
C ALA A 236 -14.39 48.15 -21.19
N GLY A 237 -13.35 48.36 -20.35
CA GLY A 237 -12.97 49.68 -19.83
C GLY A 237 -12.21 50.57 -20.81
N GLY A 238 -11.82 50.06 -21.97
CA GLY A 238 -11.21 50.80 -23.05
C GLY A 238 -12.26 51.67 -23.75
N SER A 239 -12.36 52.94 -23.37
CA SER A 239 -13.21 53.94 -24.02
C SER A 239 -12.85 54.05 -25.50
N TYR A 240 -13.85 53.98 -26.38
CA TYR A 240 -13.70 54.41 -27.76
C TYR A 240 -13.23 55.86 -27.76
N ARG A 241 -11.99 56.10 -28.14
CA ARG A 241 -11.47 57.42 -28.54
C ARG A 241 -11.53 57.53 -30.02
#